data_c82da729bcc7a86deb9432eece21cdf4
#
_entry.id   c82da729bcc7a86deb9432eece21cdf4
#
_cell.length_a   1.000
_cell.length_b   1.000
_cell.length_c   1.000
_cell.angle_alpha   90.00
_cell.angle_beta   90.00
_cell.angle_gamma   90.00
#
_symmetry.space_group_name_H-M   'P 1'
#
loop_
_entity.id
_entity.type
_entity.pdbx_description
1 polymer ?
#
loop_
_entity_poly.entity_id
_entity_poly.type
_entity_poly.pdbx_seq_one_letter_code
_entity_poly.pdbx_strand_id
1 'polypeptide(L)'
;MTRPEPTGAAVLATLRLVGRVRLHDRHGAERALPSRKVRALLALVALSPEGAVARHRLAGFLWGDRGDAQARASLRQALHELRRTLEAAELGHALSVDRDTVALDLDALEVD
;
A
#
# COMPACT_ATOMS: atom_id res chain seq x y z
N MET A 1 22.33 8.43 -4.12
CA MET A 1 21.89 9.52 -4.99
C MET A 1 20.59 10.11 -4.43
N THR A 2 20.57 11.38 -4.23
CA THR A 2 19.45 12.05 -3.63
C THR A 2 18.29 12.14 -4.63
N ARG A 3 17.13 11.76 -4.19
CA ARG A 3 15.92 11.88 -4.97
C ARG A 3 15.57 13.36 -5.14
N PRO A 4 15.23 13.84 -6.33
CA PRO A 4 14.89 15.25 -6.50
C PRO A 4 13.61 15.59 -5.75
N GLU A 5 13.56 16.81 -5.22
CA GLU A 5 12.37 17.32 -4.58
C GLU A 5 11.21 17.37 -5.56
N PRO A 6 10.00 17.04 -5.13
CA PRO A 6 8.85 17.14 -6.03
C PRO A 6 8.62 18.60 -6.41
N THR A 7 8.46 18.83 -7.69
CA THR A 7 8.14 20.14 -8.20
C THR A 7 6.73 20.54 -7.79
N GLY A 8 6.53 21.78 -7.41
CA GLY A 8 5.22 22.27 -7.00
C GLY A 8 4.91 22.03 -5.55
N ALA A 9 5.90 21.67 -4.78
CA ALA A 9 5.81 21.56 -3.33
C ALA A 9 4.76 20.57 -2.80
N ALA A 10 4.42 19.57 -3.57
CA ALA A 10 3.61 18.50 -3.04
C ALA A 10 4.45 17.73 -2.02
N VAL A 11 4.09 17.84 -0.75
CA VAL A 11 4.75 17.07 0.29
C VAL A 11 4.28 15.64 0.17
N LEU A 12 5.19 14.71 -0.04
CA LEU A 12 4.87 13.31 -0.17
C LEU A 12 4.50 12.72 1.17
N ALA A 13 3.52 11.83 1.17
CA ALA A 13 3.30 10.97 2.30
C ALA A 13 4.47 10.01 2.44
N THR A 14 4.73 9.57 3.64
CA THR A 14 5.86 8.69 3.93
C THR A 14 5.37 7.34 4.41
N LEU A 15 5.87 6.28 3.78
CA LEU A 15 5.66 4.91 4.23
C LEU A 15 6.95 4.41 4.85
N ARG A 16 6.93 4.18 6.15
CA ARG A 16 8.10 3.70 6.87
C ARG A 16 8.01 2.20 7.03
N LEU A 17 9.04 1.50 6.54
CA LEU A 17 9.08 0.04 6.55
C LEU A 17 10.08 -0.53 7.55
N VAL A 18 10.99 0.31 8.04
CA VAL A 18 11.97 -0.14 9.03
C VAL A 18 11.28 -0.33 10.38
N GLY A 19 11.39 -1.54 10.93
CA GLY A 19 10.67 -1.90 12.14
C GLY A 19 9.20 -2.13 11.85
N ARG A 20 8.34 -1.38 12.54
CA ARG A 20 6.90 -1.47 12.33
C ARG A 20 6.47 -0.65 11.11
N VAL A 21 5.66 -1.22 10.24
CA VAL A 21 5.14 -0.49 9.08
C VAL A 21 4.24 0.65 9.55
N ARG A 22 4.55 1.85 9.10
CA ARG A 22 3.80 3.06 9.48
C ARG A 22 3.58 3.95 8.26
N LEU A 23 2.40 4.53 8.17
CA LEU A 23 2.04 5.47 7.13
C LEU A 23 1.88 6.86 7.76
N HIS A 24 2.59 7.85 7.20
CA HIS A 24 2.43 9.25 7.58
C HIS A 24 1.89 10.01 6.37
N ASP A 25 0.90 10.85 6.59
CA ASP A 25 0.35 11.65 5.52
C ASP A 25 1.29 12.82 5.18
N ARG A 26 0.91 13.63 4.21
CA ARG A 26 1.72 14.76 3.77
C ARG A 26 1.93 15.84 4.83
N HIS A 27 1.14 15.80 5.88
CA HIS A 27 1.27 16.73 7.01
C HIS A 27 2.09 16.13 8.14
N GLY A 28 2.64 14.93 7.95
CA GLY A 28 3.44 14.23 8.94
C GLY A 28 2.64 13.48 10.00
N ALA A 29 1.32 13.49 9.92
CA ALA A 29 0.49 12.77 10.87
C ALA A 29 0.47 11.28 10.55
N GLU A 30 0.65 10.45 11.57
CA GLU A 30 0.58 9.01 11.39
C GLU A 30 -0.87 8.60 11.19
N ARG A 31 -1.10 7.78 10.15
CA ARG A 31 -2.40 7.21 9.85
C ARG A 31 -2.41 5.75 10.25
N ALA A 32 -3.36 5.38 11.10
CA ALA A 32 -3.48 4.01 11.56
C ALA A 32 -3.84 3.07 10.41
N LEU A 33 -3.12 1.96 10.32
CA LEU A 33 -3.46 0.90 9.39
C LEU A 33 -4.32 -0.13 10.13
N PRO A 34 -5.43 -0.57 9.53
CA PRO A 34 -6.46 -1.30 10.28
C PRO A 34 -6.04 -2.67 10.79
N SER A 35 -5.07 -3.32 10.17
CA SER A 35 -4.68 -4.65 10.60
C SER A 35 -3.25 -4.99 10.18
N ARG A 36 -2.75 -6.06 10.75
CA ARG A 36 -1.45 -6.63 10.38
C ARG A 36 -1.39 -7.01 8.90
N LYS A 37 -2.47 -7.61 8.40
CA LYS A 37 -2.56 -8.03 7.00
C LYS A 37 -2.56 -6.84 6.06
N VAL A 38 -3.24 -5.75 6.42
CA VAL A 38 -3.24 -4.52 5.62
C VAL A 38 -1.85 -3.90 5.62
N ARG A 39 -1.16 -3.90 6.76
CA ARG A 39 0.22 -3.41 6.82
C ARG A 39 1.15 -4.24 5.93
N ALA A 40 1.03 -5.56 6.00
CA ALA A 40 1.84 -6.44 5.16
C ALA A 40 1.52 -6.25 3.68
N LEU A 41 0.25 -6.10 3.34
CA LEU A 41 -0.19 -5.84 1.98
C LEU A 41 0.46 -4.56 1.42
N LEU A 42 0.38 -3.49 2.17
CA LEU A 42 0.95 -2.20 1.76
C LEU A 42 2.47 -2.31 1.58
N ALA A 43 3.16 -2.95 2.51
CA ALA A 43 4.60 -3.13 2.43
C ALA A 43 5.01 -3.99 1.24
N LEU A 44 4.29 -5.08 0.98
CA LEU A 44 4.60 -5.96 -0.14
C LEU A 44 4.46 -5.25 -1.48
N VAL A 45 3.40 -4.46 -1.65
CA VAL A 45 3.21 -3.71 -2.89
C VAL A 45 4.27 -2.63 -3.03
N ALA A 46 4.55 -1.89 -1.96
CA ALA A 46 5.54 -0.81 -1.99
C ALA A 46 6.95 -1.31 -2.31
N LEU A 47 7.29 -2.52 -1.87
CA LEU A 47 8.61 -3.12 -2.08
C LEU A 47 8.71 -3.91 -3.39
N SER A 48 7.59 -4.10 -4.07
CA SER A 48 7.59 -4.82 -5.34
C SER A 48 8.15 -3.96 -6.47
N PRO A 49 8.72 -4.56 -7.52
CA PRO A 49 9.22 -3.80 -8.65
C PRO A 49 8.16 -2.85 -9.20
N GLU A 50 8.56 -1.59 -9.38
CA GLU A 50 7.67 -0.52 -9.87
C GLU A 50 6.42 -0.30 -9.00
N GLY A 51 6.41 -0.83 -7.77
CA GLY A 51 5.26 -0.70 -6.89
C GLY A 51 4.04 -1.50 -7.34
N ALA A 52 4.24 -2.56 -8.12
CA ALA A 52 3.13 -3.34 -8.68
C ALA A 52 3.32 -4.83 -8.43
N VAL A 53 2.23 -5.51 -8.13
CA VAL A 53 2.27 -6.95 -7.87
C VAL A 53 0.96 -7.60 -8.29
N ALA A 54 1.04 -8.83 -8.79
CA ALA A 54 -0.13 -9.58 -9.22
C ALA A 54 -1.02 -9.92 -8.02
N ARG A 55 -2.32 -9.79 -8.19
CA ARG A 55 -3.29 -10.06 -7.12
C ARG A 55 -3.21 -11.49 -6.61
N HIS A 56 -3.05 -12.47 -7.51
CA HIS A 56 -2.98 -13.86 -7.09
C HIS A 56 -1.74 -14.15 -6.24
N ARG A 57 -0.64 -13.42 -6.49
CA ARG A 57 0.57 -13.56 -5.67
C ARG A 57 0.38 -12.99 -4.28
N LEU A 58 -0.29 -11.84 -4.18
CA LEU A 58 -0.64 -11.27 -2.89
C LEU A 58 -1.54 -12.18 -2.09
N ALA A 59 -2.57 -12.72 -2.72
CA ALA A 59 -3.49 -13.63 -2.06
C ALA A 59 -2.78 -14.88 -1.56
N GLY A 60 -1.92 -15.47 -2.40
CA GLY A 60 -1.14 -16.64 -2.02
C GLY A 60 -0.13 -16.36 -0.93
N PHE A 61 0.50 -15.20 -0.96
CA PHE A 61 1.50 -14.83 0.03
C PHE A 61 0.90 -14.57 1.41
N LEU A 62 -0.22 -13.85 1.44
CA LEU A 62 -0.82 -13.40 2.72
C LEU A 62 -1.84 -14.38 3.28
N TRP A 63 -2.49 -15.16 2.42
CA TRP A 63 -3.57 -16.08 2.82
C TRP A 63 -3.43 -17.46 2.17
N GLY A 64 -2.18 -17.87 1.90
CA GLY A 64 -1.93 -19.13 1.21
C GLY A 64 -2.33 -20.38 1.97
N ASP A 65 -2.60 -20.26 3.27
CA ASP A 65 -3.09 -21.34 4.11
C ASP A 65 -4.61 -21.58 3.97
N ARG A 66 -5.27 -20.74 3.17
CA ARG A 66 -6.72 -20.83 2.93
C ARG A 66 -6.98 -21.31 1.51
N GLY A 67 -8.21 -21.76 1.24
CA GLY A 67 -8.60 -22.08 -0.13
C GLY A 67 -8.58 -20.85 -1.03
N ASP A 68 -8.41 -21.04 -2.33
CA ASP A 68 -8.26 -19.95 -3.30
C ASP A 68 -9.39 -18.93 -3.23
N ALA A 69 -10.63 -19.39 -3.12
CA ALA A 69 -11.78 -18.49 -3.07
C ALA A 69 -11.75 -17.63 -1.80
N GLN A 70 -11.37 -18.23 -0.67
CA GLN A 70 -11.29 -17.52 0.59
C GLN A 70 -10.12 -16.53 0.60
N ALA A 71 -8.98 -16.92 0.01
CA ALA A 71 -7.83 -16.04 -0.10
C ALA A 71 -8.17 -14.81 -0.95
N ARG A 72 -8.86 -15.00 -2.07
CA ARG A 72 -9.29 -13.89 -2.92
C ARG A 72 -10.27 -12.96 -2.20
N ALA A 73 -11.20 -13.52 -1.44
CA ALA A 73 -12.15 -12.73 -0.67
C ALA A 73 -11.44 -11.93 0.43
N SER A 74 -10.46 -12.55 1.09
CA SER A 74 -9.66 -11.88 2.12
C SER A 74 -8.84 -10.74 1.53
N LEU A 75 -8.25 -10.94 0.37
CA LEU A 75 -7.51 -9.89 -0.33
C LEU A 75 -8.43 -8.72 -0.71
N ARG A 76 -9.60 -9.03 -1.24
CA ARG A 76 -10.57 -7.99 -1.61
C ARG A 76 -10.96 -7.15 -0.41
N GLN A 77 -11.20 -7.78 0.73
CA GLN A 77 -11.54 -7.07 1.96
C GLN A 77 -10.39 -6.19 2.44
N ALA A 78 -9.17 -6.73 2.41
CA ALA A 78 -7.98 -5.98 2.84
C ALA A 78 -7.71 -4.79 1.91
N LEU A 79 -7.90 -4.96 0.60
CA LEU A 79 -7.75 -3.86 -0.36
C LEU A 79 -8.80 -2.77 -0.13
N HIS A 80 -10.02 -3.16 0.21
CA HIS A 80 -11.07 -2.19 0.53
C HIS A 80 -10.68 -1.37 1.78
N GLU A 81 -10.20 -2.03 2.80
CA GLU A 81 -9.75 -1.35 4.02
C GLU A 81 -8.56 -0.43 3.75
N LEU A 82 -7.60 -0.89 2.95
CA LEU A 82 -6.44 -0.08 2.57
C LEU A 82 -6.87 1.16 1.80
N ARG A 83 -7.78 1.00 0.85
CA ARG A 83 -8.28 2.15 0.07
C ARG A 83 -8.94 3.18 0.97
N ARG A 84 -9.77 2.74 1.92
CA ARG A 84 -10.41 3.66 2.86
C ARG A 84 -9.39 4.42 3.69
N THR A 85 -8.34 3.74 4.14
CA THR A 85 -7.27 4.37 4.91
C THR A 85 -6.54 5.43 4.06
N LEU A 86 -6.22 5.08 2.82
CA LEU A 86 -5.54 6.01 1.92
C LEU A 86 -6.43 7.19 1.55
N GLU A 87 -7.71 6.95 1.30
CA GLU A 87 -8.65 8.04 1.02
C GLU A 87 -8.77 9.01 2.19
N ALA A 88 -8.81 8.50 3.41
CA ALA A 88 -8.84 9.35 4.60
C ALA A 88 -7.56 10.20 4.76
N ALA A 89 -6.46 9.73 4.20
CA ALA A 89 -5.19 10.47 4.17
C ALA A 89 -5.02 11.30 2.89
N GLU A 90 -6.06 11.39 2.06
CA GLU A 90 -6.05 12.07 0.76
C GLU A 90 -5.09 11.44 -0.24
N LEU A 91 -4.88 10.13 -0.11
CA LEU A 91 -3.96 9.36 -0.93
C LEU A 91 -4.65 8.26 -1.74
N GLY A 92 -5.98 8.32 -1.87
CA GLY A 92 -6.72 7.29 -2.59
C GLY A 92 -6.24 7.11 -4.03
N HIS A 93 -5.79 8.18 -4.66
CA HIS A 93 -5.27 8.14 -6.02
C HIS A 93 -3.96 7.36 -6.16
N ALA A 94 -3.26 7.14 -5.06
CA ALA A 94 -1.98 6.41 -5.10
C ALA A 94 -2.16 4.91 -5.26
N LEU A 95 -3.34 4.39 -4.97
CA LEU A 95 -3.63 2.96 -5.06
C LEU A 95 -4.44 2.67 -6.32
N SER A 96 -3.91 1.79 -7.16
CA SER A 96 -4.59 1.29 -8.35
C SER A 96 -4.84 -0.20 -8.20
N VAL A 97 -6.07 -0.61 -8.40
CA VAL A 97 -6.45 -2.02 -8.31
C VAL A 97 -7.26 -2.37 -9.55
N ASP A 98 -6.77 -3.32 -10.32
CA ASP A 98 -7.55 -3.87 -11.42
C ASP A 98 -7.78 -5.35 -11.20
N ARG A 99 -8.25 -6.06 -12.24
CA ARG A 99 -8.56 -7.47 -12.15
C ARG A 99 -7.35 -8.32 -11.74
N ASP A 100 -6.17 -7.95 -12.21
CA ASP A 100 -4.98 -8.80 -12.11
C ASP A 100 -3.87 -8.21 -11.25
N THR A 101 -3.86 -6.91 -11.02
CA THR A 101 -2.72 -6.23 -10.43
C THR A 101 -3.13 -5.22 -9.37
N VAL A 102 -2.30 -5.11 -8.34
CA VAL A 102 -2.37 -4.05 -7.34
C VAL A 102 -1.10 -3.22 -7.48
N ALA A 103 -1.24 -1.90 -7.54
CA ALA A 103 -0.10 -1.01 -7.70
C ALA A 103 -0.23 0.21 -6.80
N LEU A 104 0.92 0.71 -6.36
CA LEU A 104 1.04 1.99 -5.68
C LEU A 104 1.83 2.94 -6.55
N ASP A 105 1.37 4.19 -6.60
CA ASP A 105 2.10 5.26 -7.26
C ASP A 105 3.25 5.69 -6.34
N LEU A 106 4.46 5.25 -6.65
CA LEU A 106 5.63 5.54 -5.83
C LEU A 106 6.07 7.00 -5.95
N ASP A 107 5.49 7.76 -6.88
CA ASP A 107 5.70 9.21 -6.93
C ASP A 107 4.84 9.93 -5.89
N ALA A 108 3.78 9.31 -5.43
CA ALA A 108 2.90 9.89 -4.41
C ALA A 108 3.33 9.53 -2.98
N LEU A 109 4.19 8.52 -2.82
CA LEU A 109 4.63 8.01 -1.53
C LEU A 109 6.14 7.93 -1.48
N GLU A 110 6.71 8.48 -0.43
CA GLU A 110 8.11 8.26 -0.13
C GLU A 110 8.22 6.98 0.69
N VAL A 111 9.00 6.02 0.21
CA VAL A 111 9.19 4.74 0.89
C VAL A 111 10.54 4.77 1.60
N ASP A 112 10.49 4.58 2.90
CA ASP A 112 11.68 4.64 3.76
C ASP A 112 12.05 3.24 4.25
#